data_4ff371a0d4de61d78e046f528dbdf977
#
_entry.id   4ff371a0d4de61d78e046f528dbdf977
#
_cell.length_a   1.000
_cell.length_b   1.000
_cell.length_c   1.000
_cell.angle_alpha   90.00
_cell.angle_beta   90.00
_cell.angle_gamma   90.00
#
_symmetry.space_group_name_H-M   'P 1'
#
loop_
_entity.id
_entity.type
_entity.pdbx_description
1 polymer ?
#
loop_
_entity_poly.entity_id
_entity_poly.type
_entity_poly.pdbx_seq_one_letter_code
_entity_poly.pdbx_strand_id
1 'polypeptide(L)'
;MAALNTFRTDGEDLGEQILSKVVKAGRRTYFLDVRATRANDYFLTITESRKKTAPDGTVSYDRHKIFLYKEDFSKFLEGLEEVIGFIKREKPEFFEEEHPKPEEYA
;
A
#
# COMPACT_ATOMS: atom_id res chain seq x y z
N MET A 1 18.73 7.74 -7.75
CA MET A 1 18.77 7.32 -7.65
C MET A 1 18.58 7.08 -7.32
N ALA A 2 18.19 7.04 -6.97
CA ALA A 2 17.90 6.63 -6.60
C ALA A 2 17.56 6.29 -6.26
N ALA A 3 17.26 6.61 -6.14
CA ALA A 3 16.97 6.23 -5.85
C ALA A 3 16.73 5.78 -5.70
N LEU A 4 16.40 6.03 -5.77
CA LEU A 4 16.34 5.51 -5.74
C LEU A 4 16.49 4.97 -5.61
N ASN A 5 16.44 5.17 -5.48
CA ASN A 5 16.66 4.54 -5.39
C ASN A 5 16.88 3.96 -5.01
N THR A 6 16.77 4.28 -4.67
CA THR A 6 17.01 3.67 -4.39
C THR A 6 16.97 3.02 -4.19
N PHE A 7 16.82 3.25 -4.05
CA PHE A 7 16.66 2.51 -3.97
C PHE A 7 16.95 1.82 -4.60
N ARG A 8 17.38 1.99 -5.49
CA ARG A 8 17.48 1.34 -6.07
C ARG A 8 17.84 0.20 -6.27
N THR A 9 18.68 0.13 -6.39
CA THR A 9 19.01 -1.16 -6.10
C THR A 9 17.90 -1.91 -5.44
N ASP A 10 17.07 -1.18 -4.87
CA ASP A 10 15.90 -1.74 -4.25
C ASP A 10 15.18 -2.66 -5.16
N GLY A 11 14.97 -2.24 -6.36
CA GLY A 11 14.20 -3.03 -7.28
C GLY A 11 14.79 -4.38 -7.51
N GLU A 12 16.09 -4.43 -7.57
CA GLU A 12 16.74 -5.69 -7.82
C GLU A 12 16.65 -6.62 -6.65
N ASP A 13 16.87 -6.06 -5.47
CA ASP A 13 16.85 -6.85 -4.28
C ASP A 13 15.48 -7.37 -3.97
N LEU A 14 14.48 -6.68 -4.44
CA LEU A 14 13.13 -7.09 -4.16
C LEU A 14 12.67 -8.26 -4.98
N GLY A 15 13.47 -8.62 -5.99
CA GLY A 15 13.13 -9.75 -6.79
C GLY A 15 12.01 -9.47 -7.75
N GLU A 16 11.45 -10.52 -8.29
CA GLU A 16 10.48 -10.43 -9.35
C GLU A 16 9.11 -10.06 -8.81
N GLN A 17 8.45 -9.15 -9.49
CA GLN A 17 7.09 -8.76 -9.11
C GLN A 17 6.10 -9.72 -9.72
N ILE A 18 5.32 -10.38 -8.88
CA ILE A 18 4.37 -11.39 -9.32
C ILE A 18 3.00 -10.79 -9.54
N LEU A 19 2.59 -9.91 -8.63
CA LEU A 19 1.26 -9.35 -8.68
C LEU A 19 1.30 -7.98 -8.05
N SER A 20 0.52 -7.07 -8.58
CA SER A 20 0.45 -5.72 -8.03
C SER A 20 -0.97 -5.25 -8.04
N LYS A 21 -1.41 -4.69 -6.93
CA LYS A 21 -2.72 -4.07 -6.83
C LYS A 21 -2.53 -2.63 -6.40
N VAL A 22 -3.33 -1.76 -6.97
CA VAL A 22 -3.26 -0.34 -6.65
C VAL A 22 -4.59 0.07 -6.06
N VAL A 23 -4.52 0.72 -4.90
CA VAL A 23 -5.71 1.21 -4.22
C VAL A 23 -5.56 2.71 -4.11
N LYS A 24 -6.45 3.43 -4.76
CA LYS A 24 -6.41 4.89 -4.72
C LYS A 24 -7.42 5.41 -3.73
N ALA A 25 -6.98 6.36 -2.93
CA ALA A 25 -7.82 6.90 -1.88
C ALA A 25 -7.52 8.39 -1.72
N GLY A 26 -8.07 9.20 -2.60
CA GLY A 26 -7.84 10.62 -2.57
C GLY A 26 -6.40 10.95 -2.90
N ARG A 27 -5.74 11.62 -1.98
CA ARG A 27 -4.34 11.99 -2.20
C ARG A 27 -3.38 10.85 -1.96
N ARG A 28 -3.88 9.75 -1.42
CA ARG A 28 -3.03 8.60 -1.10
C ARG A 28 -3.27 7.52 -2.12
N THR A 29 -2.21 6.81 -2.40
CA THR A 29 -2.28 5.63 -3.23
C THR A 29 -1.52 4.54 -2.52
N TYR A 30 -2.11 3.37 -2.46
CA TYR A 30 -1.47 2.23 -1.83
C TYR A 30 -1.13 1.22 -2.90
N PHE A 31 0.09 0.77 -2.88
CA PHE A 31 0.54 -0.28 -3.79
C PHE A 31 0.76 -1.54 -2.99
N LEU A 32 0.11 -2.60 -3.39
CA LEU A 32 0.23 -3.88 -2.73
C LEU A 32 0.88 -4.83 -3.72
N ASP A 33 2.13 -5.15 -3.47
CA ASP A 33 2.92 -5.91 -4.43
C ASP A 33 3.35 -7.25 -3.84
N VAL A 34 3.14 -8.30 -4.60
CA VAL A 34 3.67 -9.62 -4.26
C VAL A 34 4.93 -9.81 -5.06
N ARG A 35 6.00 -10.17 -4.37
CA ARG A 35 7.29 -10.36 -5.00
C ARG A 35 7.87 -11.71 -4.62
N ALA A 36 8.72 -12.22 -5.46
CA ALA A 36 9.36 -13.51 -5.22
C ALA A 36 10.84 -13.32 -4.97
N THR A 37 11.37 -14.01 -3.98
CA THR A 37 12.80 -14.01 -3.73
C THR A 37 13.47 -14.99 -4.68
N ARG A 38 14.78 -15.03 -4.63
CA ARG A 38 15.52 -15.99 -5.43
C ARG A 38 15.21 -17.41 -5.03
N ALA A 39 14.87 -17.61 -3.77
CA ALA A 39 14.52 -18.93 -3.30
C ALA A 39 13.07 -19.26 -3.62
N ASN A 40 12.42 -18.40 -4.37
CA ASN A 40 11.03 -18.59 -4.77
C ASN A 40 10.06 -18.51 -3.61
N ASP A 41 10.43 -17.79 -2.56
CA ASP A 41 9.49 -17.45 -1.51
C ASP A 41 8.82 -16.14 -1.90
N TYR A 42 7.58 -15.99 -1.52
CA TYR A 42 6.86 -14.76 -1.77
C TYR A 42 6.88 -13.86 -0.55
N PHE A 43 6.91 -12.58 -0.80
CA PHE A 43 6.71 -11.62 0.27
C PHE A 43 5.90 -10.46 -0.30
N LEU A 44 5.38 -9.65 0.60
CA LEU A 44 4.47 -8.58 0.25
C LEU A 44 5.13 -7.25 0.59
N THR A 45 5.00 -6.28 -0.31
CA THR A 45 5.36 -4.91 0.05
C THR A 45 4.11 -4.06 -0.05
N ILE A 46 3.94 -3.20 0.94
CA ILE A 46 2.84 -2.26 0.96
C ILE A 46 3.45 -0.87 0.96
N THR A 47 3.13 -0.11 -0.07
CA THR A 47 3.70 1.22 -0.22
C THR A 47 2.57 2.24 -0.18
N GLU A 48 2.70 3.20 0.71
CA GLU A 48 1.78 4.33 0.74
C GLU A 48 2.48 5.49 0.05
N SER A 49 1.81 6.07 -0.92
CA SER A 49 2.32 7.22 -1.64
C SER A 49 1.32 8.36 -1.43
N ARG A 50 1.80 9.47 -0.91
CA ARG A 50 0.93 10.60 -0.64
C ARG A 50 1.41 11.82 -1.40
N LYS A 51 0.50 12.43 -2.13
CA LYS A 51 0.81 13.61 -2.92
C LYS A 51 0.85 14.84 -2.02
N LYS A 52 1.85 15.67 -2.22
CA LYS A 52 2.01 16.91 -1.49
C LYS A 52 2.18 18.03 -2.49
N THR A 53 1.55 19.16 -2.22
CA THR A 53 1.66 20.32 -3.06
C THR A 53 2.19 21.46 -2.20
N ALA A 54 3.30 22.01 -2.64
CA ALA A 54 3.90 23.14 -1.93
C ALA A 54 3.16 24.42 -2.30
N PRO A 55 3.35 25.48 -1.49
CA PRO A 55 2.70 26.76 -1.80
C PRO A 55 3.03 27.32 -3.17
N ASP A 56 4.19 27.00 -3.68
CA ASP A 56 4.57 27.48 -5.01
C ASP A 56 4.03 26.61 -6.13
N GLY A 57 3.23 25.59 -5.80
CA GLY A 57 2.65 24.73 -6.81
C GLY A 57 3.45 23.49 -7.11
N THR A 58 4.63 23.36 -6.51
CA THR A 58 5.47 22.19 -6.74
C THR A 58 4.81 20.95 -6.16
N VAL A 59 4.81 19.88 -6.93
CA VAL A 59 4.19 18.63 -6.49
C VAL A 59 5.28 17.62 -6.16
N SER A 60 5.12 16.97 -5.03
CA SER A 60 6.04 15.92 -4.63
C SER A 60 5.23 14.80 -3.98
N TYR A 61 5.90 13.70 -3.68
CA TYR A 61 5.24 12.53 -3.10
C TYR A 61 6.05 12.02 -1.94
N ASP A 62 5.36 11.75 -0.85
CA ASP A 62 5.95 11.04 0.28
C ASP A 62 5.62 9.57 0.10
N ARG A 63 6.59 8.72 0.27
CA ARG A 63 6.38 7.29 0.11
C ARG A 63 6.93 6.55 1.32
N HIS A 64 6.14 5.62 1.79
CA HIS A 64 6.53 4.77 2.90
C HIS A 64 6.21 3.35 2.52
N LYS A 65 7.16 2.47 2.77
CA LYS A 65 7.01 1.09 2.36
C LYS A 65 7.24 0.18 3.54
N ILE A 66 6.42 -0.82 3.66
CA ILE A 66 6.65 -1.86 4.66
C ILE A 66 6.73 -3.19 3.95
N PHE A 67 7.48 -4.09 4.56
CA PHE A 67 7.71 -5.42 4.02
C PHE A 67 7.09 -6.43 4.94
N LEU A 68 6.33 -7.35 4.37
CA LEU A 68 5.71 -8.41 5.13
C LEU A 68 6.18 -9.73 4.57
N TYR A 69 6.70 -10.56 5.43
CA TYR A 69 7.21 -11.85 5.03
C TYR A 69 6.24 -12.94 5.41
N LYS A 70 6.43 -14.12 4.84
CA LYS A 70 5.44 -15.18 4.98
C LYS A 70 5.13 -15.54 6.43
N GLU A 71 6.10 -15.34 7.31
CA GLU A 71 5.87 -15.63 8.72
C GLU A 71 4.87 -14.69 9.35
N ASP A 72 4.67 -13.54 8.73
CA ASP A 72 3.83 -12.51 9.33
C ASP A 72 2.47 -12.36 8.65
N PHE A 73 2.25 -13.04 7.55
CA PHE A 73 1.03 -12.82 6.78
C PHE A 73 -0.23 -13.02 7.60
N SER A 74 -0.34 -14.16 8.24
CA SER A 74 -1.55 -14.47 8.98
C SER A 74 -1.75 -13.53 10.16
N LYS A 75 -0.68 -13.23 10.85
CA LYS A 75 -0.76 -12.37 12.02
C LYS A 75 -1.16 -10.96 11.63
N PHE A 76 -0.56 -10.46 10.57
CA PHE A 76 -0.84 -9.11 10.14
C PHE A 76 -2.29 -9.00 9.66
N LEU A 77 -2.71 -9.96 8.87
CA LEU A 77 -4.08 -9.94 8.36
C LEU A 77 -5.09 -10.03 9.49
N GLU A 78 -4.83 -10.90 10.42
CA GLU A 78 -5.73 -11.08 11.55
C GLU A 78 -5.85 -9.79 12.37
N GLY A 79 -4.70 -9.18 12.65
CA GLY A 79 -4.72 -7.92 13.38
C GLY A 79 -5.45 -6.83 12.63
N LEU A 80 -5.21 -6.75 11.33
CA LEU A 80 -5.86 -5.75 10.51
C LEU A 80 -7.37 -5.95 10.50
N GLU A 81 -7.81 -7.19 10.38
CA GLU A 81 -9.23 -7.49 10.39
C GLU A 81 -9.87 -7.13 11.70
N GLU A 82 -9.14 -7.34 12.80
CA GLU A 82 -9.69 -7.03 14.11
C GLU A 82 -9.89 -5.55 14.30
N VAL A 83 -8.88 -4.75 13.91
CA VAL A 83 -9.02 -3.31 14.12
C VAL A 83 -10.00 -2.70 13.16
N ILE A 84 -10.03 -3.15 11.92
CA ILE A 84 -11.01 -2.65 10.98
C ILE A 84 -12.40 -3.09 11.37
N GLY A 85 -12.53 -4.30 11.89
CA GLY A 85 -13.81 -4.78 12.38
C GLY A 85 -14.33 -3.92 13.52
N PHE A 86 -13.44 -3.48 14.39
CA PHE A 86 -13.83 -2.58 15.46
C PHE A 86 -14.39 -1.27 14.88
N ILE A 87 -13.68 -0.71 13.91
CA ILE A 87 -14.13 0.54 13.29
C ILE A 87 -15.49 0.33 12.62
N LYS A 88 -15.65 -0.81 11.98
CA LYS A 88 -16.90 -1.09 11.30
C LYS A 88 -18.08 -1.12 12.27
N ARG A 89 -17.86 -1.66 13.46
CA ARG A 89 -18.91 -1.71 14.46
C ARG A 89 -19.20 -0.34 15.04
N GLU A 90 -18.15 0.46 15.27
CA GLU A 90 -18.32 1.74 15.91
C GLU A 90 -18.74 2.84 14.93
N LYS A 91 -18.26 2.75 13.72
CA LYS A 91 -18.52 3.77 12.71
C LYS A 91 -18.92 3.13 11.39
N PRO A 92 -20.03 2.43 11.36
CA PRO A 92 -20.44 1.76 10.13
C PRO A 92 -20.63 2.72 8.97
N GLU A 93 -20.91 3.97 9.25
CA GLU A 93 -21.12 4.95 8.20
C GLU A 93 -19.88 5.18 7.37
N PHE A 94 -18.70 4.89 7.94
CA PHE A 94 -17.47 5.02 7.17
C PHE A 94 -17.45 4.04 5.99
N PHE A 95 -18.11 2.92 6.13
CA PHE A 95 -18.06 1.86 5.13
C PHE A 95 -19.21 1.92 4.17
N GLU A 96 -20.27 2.56 4.55
CA GLU A 96 -21.42 2.68 3.68
C GLU A 96 -21.10 3.50 2.45
N GLU A 97 -20.17 4.42 2.62
CA GLU A 97 -19.84 5.29 1.52
C GLU A 97 -18.96 4.65 0.50
N GLU A 98 -18.44 3.52 0.81
CA GLU A 98 -17.48 2.91 -0.08
C GLU A 98 -18.08 2.24 -1.26
N HIS A 99 -19.20 1.58 -1.08
CA HIS A 99 -19.56 0.69 -2.12
C HIS A 99 -20.43 1.26 -3.21
N PRO A 100 -21.28 2.18 -3.00
CA PRO A 100 -22.14 2.52 -4.13
C PRO A 100 -21.67 3.67 -4.96
N LYS A 101 -20.50 4.18 -4.72
CA LYS A 101 -20.18 5.44 -5.34
C LYS A 101 -18.85 5.56 -5.97
N PRO A 102 -18.51 4.64 -6.82
CA PRO A 102 -17.24 4.79 -7.52
C PRO A 102 -17.21 6.06 -8.34
N GLU A 103 -18.33 6.46 -8.84
CA GLU A 103 -18.36 7.64 -9.68
C GLU A 103 -18.04 8.90 -8.91
N GLU A 104 -18.17 8.87 -7.61
CA GLU A 104 -17.84 10.04 -6.84
C GLU A 104 -16.39 10.39 -6.92
N TYR A 105 -15.59 9.42 -7.21
CA TYR A 105 -14.17 9.63 -7.27
C TYR A 105 -13.68 9.92 -8.67
N ALA A 106 -14.55 9.89 -9.59
CA ALA A 106 -14.18 10.10 -10.98
C ALA A 106 -13.93 11.57 -11.26
#